data_ef4e5d42464efcc5ff2a87f9f1c3dfbb
#
_entry.id   ef4e5d42464efcc5ff2a87f9f1c3dfbb
#
_cell.length_a   1.000
_cell.length_b   1.000
_cell.length_c   1.000
_cell.angle_alpha   90.00
_cell.angle_beta   90.00
_cell.angle_gamma   90.00
#
_symmetry.space_group_name_H-M   'P 1'
#
loop_
_entity.id
_entity.type
_entity.pdbx_description
1 polymer ?
#
loop_
_entity_poly.entity_id
_entity_poly.type
_entity_poly.pdbx_seq_one_letter_code
_entity_poly.pdbx_strand_id
1 'polypeptide(L)'
;MTEISLILFDLNGVLYLYDRAARIGQLSLATKRSPDHVKAAIWDSGFEDTGDTGALDAAGYLRGFGACLGCDLSESDWVTAQQAAVTPIAPTLALLSRIRPGVKCAVLTNNNLLVLKHFSILYPEVSGLVGDRACVSAEFGARKPDADVYRKCLVQLGVAPAAALFIDDSPANVAGARTAGLSGYEYAGAEALAIKLERGGLLNG
;
A
#
# COMPACT_ATOMS: atom_id res chain seq x y z
N MET A 1 23.36 16.68 -6.61
CA MET A 1 22.16 15.82 -6.48
C MET A 1 21.48 16.17 -5.16
N THR A 2 20.17 16.33 -5.14
CA THR A 2 19.43 16.59 -3.91
C THR A 2 19.55 15.38 -2.98
N GLU A 3 19.82 15.61 -1.69
CA GLU A 3 19.91 14.54 -0.71
C GLU A 3 18.53 13.93 -0.45
N ILE A 4 18.43 12.60 -0.39
CA ILE A 4 17.20 11.89 -0.08
C ILE A 4 16.88 12.05 1.40
N SER A 5 15.70 12.57 1.69
CA SER A 5 15.16 12.77 3.05
C SER A 5 13.92 11.91 3.33
N LEU A 6 13.34 11.27 2.29
CA LEU A 6 12.20 10.38 2.39
C LEU A 6 12.41 9.14 1.51
N ILE A 7 12.13 7.98 2.08
CA ILE A 7 11.92 6.75 1.30
C ILE A 7 10.43 6.42 1.38
N LEU A 8 9.77 6.41 0.23
CA LEU A 8 8.35 6.11 0.06
C LEU A 8 8.24 4.69 -0.49
N PHE A 9 7.65 3.78 0.27
CA PHE A 9 7.50 2.37 -0.09
C PHE A 9 6.10 2.08 -0.61
N ASP A 10 5.99 1.23 -1.62
CA ASP A 10 4.77 0.45 -1.79
C ASP A 10 4.61 -0.56 -0.64
N LEU A 11 3.41 -1.08 -0.51
CA LEU A 11 3.06 -2.00 0.57
C LEU A 11 3.08 -3.46 0.08
N ASN A 12 2.15 -3.80 -0.82
CA ASN A 12 1.98 -5.17 -1.30
C ASN A 12 2.99 -5.49 -2.41
N GLY A 13 3.75 -6.57 -2.26
CA GLY A 13 4.85 -6.92 -3.16
C GLY A 13 6.21 -6.39 -2.71
N VAL A 14 6.24 -5.40 -1.79
CA VAL A 14 7.48 -4.79 -1.26
C VAL A 14 7.66 -5.04 0.23
N LEU A 15 6.68 -4.67 1.04
CA LEU A 15 6.72 -4.83 2.51
C LEU A 15 5.91 -6.03 2.98
N TYR A 16 4.86 -6.38 2.25
CA TYR A 16 4.00 -7.52 2.52
C TYR A 16 3.70 -8.28 1.23
N LEU A 17 3.62 -9.59 1.33
CA LEU A 17 2.98 -10.42 0.29
C LEU A 17 1.47 -10.23 0.39
N TYR A 18 0.78 -10.30 -0.75
CA TYR A 18 -0.67 -10.25 -0.81
C TYR A 18 -1.22 -11.49 -1.51
N ASP A 19 -2.01 -12.29 -0.77
CA ASP A 19 -2.69 -13.48 -1.28
C ASP A 19 -4.19 -13.21 -1.45
N ARG A 20 -4.59 -12.89 -2.68
CA ARG A 20 -6.00 -12.68 -3.02
C ARG A 20 -6.85 -13.93 -2.78
N ALA A 21 -6.30 -15.12 -2.99
CA ALA A 21 -7.05 -16.35 -2.82
C ALA A 21 -7.39 -16.58 -1.34
N ALA A 22 -6.47 -16.30 -0.43
CA ALA A 22 -6.74 -16.32 1.01
C ALA A 22 -7.83 -15.32 1.42
N ARG A 23 -7.80 -14.08 0.87
CA ARG A 23 -8.85 -13.08 1.11
C ARG A 23 -10.23 -13.56 0.63
N ILE A 24 -10.29 -14.09 -0.59
CA ILE A 24 -11.53 -14.66 -1.17
C ILE A 24 -12.04 -15.80 -0.30
N GLY A 25 -11.16 -16.70 0.16
CA GLY A 25 -11.51 -17.80 1.05
C GLY A 25 -12.19 -17.34 2.34
N GLN A 26 -11.61 -16.35 3.01
CA GLN A 26 -12.20 -15.79 4.23
C GLN A 26 -13.53 -15.07 3.99
N LEU A 27 -13.63 -14.28 2.92
CA LEU A 27 -14.90 -13.66 2.53
C LEU A 27 -15.96 -14.70 2.21
N SER A 28 -15.59 -15.79 1.53
CA SER A 28 -16.48 -16.91 1.22
C SER A 28 -17.05 -17.56 2.48
N LEU A 29 -16.21 -17.76 3.51
CA LEU A 29 -16.64 -18.29 4.80
C LEU A 29 -17.59 -17.32 5.52
N ALA A 30 -17.24 -16.04 5.60
CA ALA A 30 -18.02 -15.02 6.30
C ALA A 30 -19.39 -14.78 5.64
N THR A 31 -19.45 -14.77 4.31
CA THR A 31 -20.65 -14.40 3.55
C THR A 31 -21.49 -15.61 3.09
N LYS A 32 -20.97 -16.84 3.24
CA LYS A 32 -21.55 -18.07 2.70
C LYS A 32 -21.77 -18.03 1.18
N ARG A 33 -20.96 -17.28 0.46
CA ARG A 33 -20.92 -17.21 -1.00
C ARG A 33 -19.79 -18.07 -1.52
N SER A 34 -19.92 -18.59 -2.76
CA SER A 34 -18.82 -19.34 -3.36
C SER A 34 -17.61 -18.42 -3.65
N PRO A 35 -16.37 -18.96 -3.66
CA PRO A 35 -15.18 -18.19 -4.04
C PRO A 35 -15.31 -17.49 -5.40
N ASP A 36 -15.91 -18.16 -6.40
CA ASP A 36 -16.13 -17.61 -7.73
C ASP A 36 -17.09 -16.41 -7.69
N HIS A 37 -18.16 -16.49 -6.88
CA HIS A 37 -19.07 -15.37 -6.70
C HIS A 37 -18.35 -14.17 -6.07
N VAL A 38 -17.58 -14.41 -5.00
CA VAL A 38 -16.81 -13.35 -4.33
C VAL A 38 -15.83 -12.69 -5.29
N LYS A 39 -15.09 -13.51 -6.07
CA LYS A 39 -14.15 -13.00 -7.08
C LYS A 39 -14.86 -12.15 -8.13
N ALA A 40 -15.92 -12.66 -8.71
CA ALA A 40 -16.69 -11.96 -9.75
C ALA A 40 -17.31 -10.66 -9.24
N ALA A 41 -17.91 -10.69 -8.05
CA ALA A 41 -18.61 -9.53 -7.47
C ALA A 41 -17.67 -8.39 -7.09
N ILE A 42 -16.44 -8.67 -6.65
CA ILE A 42 -15.54 -7.65 -6.12
C ILE A 42 -14.43 -7.27 -7.11
N TRP A 43 -13.74 -8.25 -7.69
CA TRP A 43 -12.58 -7.98 -8.56
C TRP A 43 -12.95 -7.90 -10.03
N ASP A 44 -13.70 -8.87 -10.55
CA ASP A 44 -14.04 -8.90 -11.97
C ASP A 44 -15.05 -7.79 -12.33
N SER A 45 -15.82 -7.29 -11.36
CA SER A 45 -16.72 -6.14 -11.50
C SER A 45 -15.99 -4.78 -11.52
N GLY A 46 -14.73 -4.73 -11.05
CA GLY A 46 -13.98 -3.49 -10.85
C GLY A 46 -14.34 -2.71 -9.58
N PHE A 47 -15.16 -3.28 -8.67
CA PHE A 47 -15.55 -2.59 -7.43
C PHE A 47 -14.36 -2.23 -6.55
N GLU A 48 -13.37 -3.12 -6.42
CA GLU A 48 -12.15 -2.87 -5.64
C GLU A 48 -11.43 -1.60 -6.13
N ASP A 49 -11.28 -1.44 -7.43
CA ASP A 49 -10.66 -0.27 -8.05
C ASP A 49 -11.39 1.04 -7.73
N THR A 50 -12.72 0.99 -7.57
CA THR A 50 -13.52 2.16 -7.18
C THR A 50 -13.16 2.65 -5.78
N GLY A 51 -12.89 1.73 -4.84
CA GLY A 51 -12.43 2.06 -3.49
C GLY A 51 -11.09 2.76 -3.50
N ASP A 52 -10.15 2.32 -4.34
CA ASP A 52 -8.79 2.83 -4.41
C ASP A 52 -8.70 4.26 -4.99
N THR A 53 -9.72 4.71 -5.70
CA THR A 53 -9.79 6.07 -6.25
C THR A 53 -10.34 7.11 -5.27
N GLY A 54 -10.81 6.68 -4.08
CA GLY A 54 -11.42 7.58 -3.10
C GLY A 54 -12.83 8.05 -3.46
N ALA A 55 -13.49 7.41 -4.44
CA ALA A 55 -14.88 7.69 -4.79
C ALA A 55 -15.86 7.37 -3.65
N LEU A 56 -15.44 6.53 -2.72
CA LEU A 56 -16.21 6.10 -1.55
C LEU A 56 -15.43 6.37 -0.27
N ASP A 57 -16.09 6.87 0.77
CA ASP A 57 -15.55 6.85 2.12
C ASP A 57 -15.50 5.41 2.68
N ALA A 58 -14.85 5.20 3.83
CA ALA A 58 -14.67 3.88 4.40
C ALA A 58 -16.00 3.14 4.65
N ALA A 59 -17.02 3.86 5.14
CA ALA A 59 -18.33 3.28 5.40
C ALA A 59 -19.09 2.97 4.10
N GLY A 60 -19.01 3.87 3.11
CA GLY A 60 -19.59 3.68 1.78
C GLY A 60 -18.96 2.51 1.04
N TYR A 61 -17.62 2.38 1.14
CA TYR A 61 -16.90 1.24 0.57
C TYR A 61 -17.36 -0.09 1.20
N LEU A 62 -17.46 -0.18 2.54
CA LEU A 62 -17.90 -1.39 3.21
C LEU A 62 -19.35 -1.77 2.83
N ARG A 63 -20.26 -0.77 2.81
CA ARG A 63 -21.65 -1.01 2.37
C ARG A 63 -21.72 -1.47 0.92
N GLY A 64 -20.98 -0.82 0.02
CA GLY A 64 -20.91 -1.19 -1.40
C GLY A 64 -20.35 -2.59 -1.59
N PHE A 65 -19.33 -2.96 -0.81
CA PHE A 65 -18.73 -4.30 -0.83
C PHE A 65 -19.77 -5.38 -0.45
N GLY A 66 -20.51 -5.16 0.66
CA GLY A 66 -21.61 -6.05 1.07
C GLY A 66 -22.72 -6.12 0.01
N ALA A 67 -23.09 -4.98 -0.57
CA ALA A 67 -24.12 -4.93 -1.63
C ALA A 67 -23.71 -5.76 -2.88
N CYS A 68 -22.45 -5.66 -3.31
CA CYS A 68 -21.92 -6.50 -4.41
C CYS A 68 -22.00 -7.99 -4.10
N LEU A 69 -21.77 -8.38 -2.84
CA LEU A 69 -21.89 -9.77 -2.38
C LEU A 69 -23.33 -10.21 -2.11
N GLY A 70 -24.29 -9.28 -2.10
CA GLY A 70 -25.69 -9.54 -1.77
C GLY A 70 -25.88 -9.97 -0.32
N CYS A 71 -25.13 -9.40 0.60
CA CYS A 71 -25.23 -9.64 2.05
C CYS A 71 -24.71 -8.44 2.86
N ASP A 72 -25.09 -8.40 4.14
CA ASP A 72 -24.45 -7.49 5.09
C ASP A 72 -23.08 -8.07 5.48
N LEU A 73 -22.02 -7.30 5.19
CA LEU A 73 -20.66 -7.63 5.59
C LEU A 73 -20.27 -6.77 6.78
N SER A 74 -19.90 -7.40 7.90
CA SER A 74 -19.38 -6.66 9.04
C SER A 74 -17.98 -6.12 8.77
N GLU A 75 -17.63 -4.99 9.39
CA GLU A 75 -16.28 -4.42 9.30
C GLU A 75 -15.23 -5.40 9.86
N SER A 76 -15.57 -6.16 10.91
CA SER A 76 -14.68 -7.19 11.48
C SER A 76 -14.42 -8.35 10.51
N ASP A 77 -15.43 -8.80 9.77
CA ASP A 77 -15.25 -9.86 8.76
C ASP A 77 -14.37 -9.36 7.60
N TRP A 78 -14.57 -8.11 7.17
CA TRP A 78 -13.74 -7.49 6.15
C TRP A 78 -12.28 -7.39 6.61
N VAL A 79 -12.03 -6.93 7.85
CA VAL A 79 -10.68 -6.84 8.45
C VAL A 79 -10.04 -8.22 8.55
N THR A 80 -10.79 -9.23 9.03
CA THR A 80 -10.30 -10.61 9.12
C THR A 80 -9.90 -11.17 7.75
N ALA A 81 -10.70 -10.89 6.73
CA ALA A 81 -10.40 -11.32 5.37
C ALA A 81 -9.14 -10.59 4.82
N GLN A 82 -8.99 -9.31 5.12
CA GLN A 82 -7.80 -8.56 4.71
C GLN A 82 -6.54 -9.06 5.43
N GLN A 83 -6.62 -9.35 6.74
CA GLN A 83 -5.50 -9.91 7.50
C GLN A 83 -5.06 -11.28 6.97
N ALA A 84 -5.99 -12.13 6.57
CA ALA A 84 -5.66 -13.43 5.98
C ALA A 84 -4.88 -13.34 4.66
N ALA A 85 -4.99 -12.21 3.97
CA ALA A 85 -4.33 -11.99 2.68
C ALA A 85 -2.90 -11.45 2.80
N VAL A 86 -2.51 -10.89 3.93
CA VAL A 86 -1.24 -10.18 4.04
C VAL A 86 -0.24 -10.94 4.90
N THR A 87 0.99 -11.05 4.41
CA THR A 87 2.10 -11.69 5.14
C THR A 87 3.32 -10.78 5.07
N PRO A 88 3.94 -10.41 6.21
CA PRO A 88 5.09 -9.51 6.23
C PRO A 88 6.30 -10.11 5.50
N ILE A 89 6.99 -9.30 4.71
CA ILE A 89 8.29 -9.64 4.12
C ILE A 89 9.38 -9.23 5.11
N ALA A 90 9.62 -10.09 6.10
CA ALA A 90 10.50 -9.79 7.22
C ALA A 90 11.89 -9.24 6.83
N PRO A 91 12.60 -9.77 5.79
CA PRO A 91 13.87 -9.20 5.38
C PRO A 91 13.77 -7.74 4.90
N THR A 92 12.69 -7.35 4.21
CA THR A 92 12.49 -5.96 3.75
C THR A 92 12.14 -5.07 4.93
N LEU A 93 11.25 -5.52 5.82
CA LEU A 93 10.89 -4.76 7.02
C LEU A 93 12.10 -4.50 7.94
N ALA A 94 13.03 -5.45 8.03
CA ALA A 94 14.27 -5.26 8.78
C ALA A 94 15.17 -4.15 8.19
N LEU A 95 15.09 -3.88 6.88
CA LEU A 95 15.83 -2.76 6.28
C LEU A 95 15.28 -1.40 6.72
N LEU A 96 13.96 -1.29 6.92
CA LEU A 96 13.35 -0.03 7.36
C LEU A 96 13.89 0.41 8.73
N SER A 97 14.09 -0.54 9.66
CA SER A 97 14.65 -0.23 10.99
C SER A 97 16.13 0.19 10.94
N ARG A 98 16.82 -0.07 9.84
CA ARG A 98 18.21 0.30 9.59
C ARG A 98 18.36 1.59 8.79
N ILE A 99 17.27 2.23 8.37
CA ILE A 99 17.35 3.53 7.68
C ILE A 99 18.02 4.54 8.60
N ARG A 100 18.98 5.30 8.06
CA ARG A 100 19.77 6.26 8.85
C ARG A 100 18.89 7.37 9.44
N PRO A 101 19.25 7.91 10.63
CA PRO A 101 18.60 9.08 11.19
C PRO A 101 18.55 10.25 10.20
N GLY A 102 17.42 10.97 10.18
CA GLY A 102 17.22 12.10 9.25
C GLY A 102 16.55 11.70 7.93
N VAL A 103 16.48 10.41 7.59
CA VAL A 103 15.69 9.91 6.46
C VAL A 103 14.38 9.31 6.98
N LYS A 104 13.25 9.84 6.55
CA LYS A 104 11.91 9.33 6.93
C LYS A 104 11.52 8.16 6.07
N CYS A 105 10.74 7.22 6.65
CA CYS A 105 10.02 6.18 5.89
C CYS A 105 8.54 6.53 5.84
N ALA A 106 7.91 6.28 4.70
CA ALA A 106 6.48 6.41 4.48
C ALA A 106 5.98 5.29 3.57
N VAL A 107 4.68 5.08 3.54
CA VAL A 107 4.00 4.14 2.63
C VAL A 107 3.08 4.92 1.69
N LEU A 108 3.05 4.52 0.41
CA LEU A 108 2.01 4.91 -0.56
C LEU A 108 1.53 3.66 -1.29
N THR A 109 0.30 3.26 -1.03
CA THR A 109 -0.31 2.05 -1.59
C THR A 109 -1.62 2.35 -2.31
N ASN A 110 -1.90 1.63 -3.41
CA ASN A 110 -3.23 1.68 -4.04
C ASN A 110 -4.19 0.90 -3.16
N ASN A 111 -4.95 1.61 -2.36
CA ASN A 111 -5.91 1.06 -1.41
C ASN A 111 -6.97 2.09 -1.04
N ASN A 112 -8.08 1.59 -0.46
CA ASN A 112 -9.23 2.37 -0.02
C ASN A 112 -9.05 2.92 1.41
N LEU A 113 -9.95 3.82 1.82
CA LEU A 113 -9.91 4.46 3.15
C LEU A 113 -10.18 3.50 4.31
N LEU A 114 -10.79 2.33 4.08
CA LEU A 114 -11.01 1.33 5.13
C LEU A 114 -9.68 0.64 5.50
N VAL A 115 -8.78 0.45 4.52
CA VAL A 115 -7.41 0.00 4.79
C VAL A 115 -6.66 1.02 5.65
N LEU A 116 -6.78 2.31 5.35
CA LEU A 116 -6.13 3.36 6.16
C LEU A 116 -6.67 3.37 7.59
N LYS A 117 -8.00 3.28 7.76
CA LYS A 117 -8.66 3.21 9.08
C LYS A 117 -8.11 2.08 9.96
N HIS A 118 -7.80 0.94 9.35
CA HIS A 118 -7.31 -0.25 10.05
C HIS A 118 -5.82 -0.53 9.84
N PHE A 119 -5.05 0.45 9.37
CA PHE A 119 -3.66 0.24 8.96
C PHE A 119 -2.80 -0.42 10.04
N SER A 120 -2.93 0.02 11.30
CA SER A 120 -2.17 -0.53 12.41
C SER A 120 -2.55 -1.97 12.80
N ILE A 121 -3.78 -2.39 12.50
CA ILE A 121 -4.27 -3.76 12.72
C ILE A 121 -3.83 -4.67 11.58
N LEU A 122 -3.87 -4.16 10.35
CA LEU A 122 -3.56 -4.92 9.14
C LEU A 122 -2.05 -5.06 8.91
N TYR A 123 -1.27 -4.05 9.30
CA TYR A 123 0.16 -3.93 8.99
C TYR A 123 0.96 -3.48 10.23
N PRO A 124 0.90 -4.23 11.35
CA PRO A 124 1.45 -3.80 12.64
C PRO A 124 2.96 -3.53 12.60
N GLU A 125 3.73 -4.33 11.85
CA GLU A 125 5.19 -4.20 11.80
C GLU A 125 5.62 -2.89 11.13
N VAL A 126 4.96 -2.49 10.04
CA VAL A 126 5.30 -1.24 9.34
C VAL A 126 4.66 -0.03 10.01
N SER A 127 3.50 -0.19 10.62
CA SER A 127 2.79 0.91 11.29
C SER A 127 3.64 1.58 12.36
N GLY A 128 4.36 0.80 13.17
CA GLY A 128 5.28 1.32 14.18
C GLY A 128 6.48 2.10 13.60
N LEU A 129 6.88 1.81 12.36
CA LEU A 129 8.02 2.44 11.69
C LEU A 129 7.64 3.72 10.94
N VAL A 130 6.45 3.76 10.34
CA VAL A 130 6.01 4.90 9.54
C VAL A 130 5.10 5.88 10.31
N GLY A 131 4.43 5.43 11.38
CA GLY A 131 3.50 6.25 12.16
C GLY A 131 2.35 6.78 11.28
N ASP A 132 2.15 8.09 11.30
CA ASP A 132 1.16 8.84 10.52
C ASP A 132 1.51 9.01 9.02
N ARG A 133 2.63 8.45 8.57
CA ARG A 133 3.09 8.53 7.18
C ARG A 133 2.67 7.34 6.32
N ALA A 134 1.60 6.65 6.70
CA ALA A 134 0.93 5.68 5.86
C ALA A 134 -0.13 6.40 5.02
N CYS A 135 0.02 6.32 3.69
CA CYS A 135 -0.88 6.96 2.72
C CYS A 135 -1.52 5.91 1.82
N VAL A 136 -2.82 6.03 1.59
CA VAL A 136 -3.54 5.25 0.58
C VAL A 136 -3.96 6.15 -0.59
N SER A 137 -4.02 5.60 -1.79
CA SER A 137 -4.38 6.33 -3.01
C SER A 137 -5.74 7.02 -2.92
N ALA A 138 -6.68 6.42 -2.20
CA ALA A 138 -8.02 6.96 -1.97
C ALA A 138 -8.03 8.35 -1.30
N GLU A 139 -7.01 8.70 -0.50
CA GLU A 139 -6.90 10.05 0.11
C GLU A 139 -6.68 11.13 -0.95
N PHE A 140 -6.15 10.78 -2.11
CA PHE A 140 -5.70 11.72 -3.13
C PHE A 140 -6.61 11.78 -4.35
N GLY A 141 -7.61 10.92 -4.46
CA GLY A 141 -8.48 10.83 -5.63
C GLY A 141 -7.74 10.42 -6.91
N ALA A 142 -6.61 9.76 -6.77
CA ALA A 142 -5.75 9.29 -7.86
C ALA A 142 -4.99 8.06 -7.40
N ARG A 143 -4.63 7.15 -8.31
CA ARG A 143 -3.88 5.92 -7.97
C ARG A 143 -2.59 5.81 -8.78
N LYS A 144 -1.60 5.11 -8.23
CA LYS A 144 -0.40 4.76 -8.99
C LYS A 144 -0.81 3.99 -10.27
N PRO A 145 -0.22 4.26 -11.43
CA PRO A 145 0.98 5.07 -11.71
C PRO A 145 0.72 6.55 -12.03
N ASP A 146 -0.49 7.09 -11.83
CA ASP A 146 -0.75 8.52 -12.08
C ASP A 146 0.21 9.40 -11.26
N ALA A 147 0.86 10.36 -11.95
CA ALA A 147 1.82 11.27 -11.33
C ALA A 147 1.21 12.13 -10.21
N ASP A 148 -0.09 12.39 -10.25
CA ASP A 148 -0.77 13.23 -9.28
C ASP A 148 -0.85 12.59 -7.89
N VAL A 149 -0.98 11.25 -7.78
CA VAL A 149 -0.99 10.58 -6.47
C VAL A 149 0.33 10.81 -5.71
N TYR A 150 1.46 10.74 -6.41
CA TYR A 150 2.78 10.98 -5.79
C TYR A 150 2.94 12.43 -5.36
N ARG A 151 2.56 13.39 -6.24
CA ARG A 151 2.65 14.82 -5.93
C ARG A 151 1.82 15.19 -4.70
N LYS A 152 0.56 14.74 -4.65
CA LYS A 152 -0.34 15.00 -3.53
C LYS A 152 0.14 14.35 -2.24
N CYS A 153 0.62 13.09 -2.30
CA CYS A 153 1.23 12.41 -1.17
C CYS A 153 2.45 13.18 -0.63
N LEU A 154 3.35 13.62 -1.51
CA LEU A 154 4.53 14.39 -1.10
C LEU A 154 4.19 15.77 -0.50
N VAL A 155 3.14 16.43 -0.99
CA VAL A 155 2.63 17.67 -0.39
C VAL A 155 2.14 17.40 1.04
N GLN A 156 1.38 16.34 1.26
CA GLN A 156 0.92 15.93 2.60
C GLN A 156 2.10 15.61 3.54
N LEU A 157 3.14 14.95 3.01
CA LEU A 157 4.33 14.58 3.79
C LEU A 157 5.34 15.74 3.96
N GLY A 158 5.13 16.88 3.29
CA GLY A 158 5.99 18.05 3.35
C GLY A 158 7.38 17.82 2.74
N VAL A 159 7.48 17.02 1.66
CA VAL A 159 8.77 16.66 1.03
C VAL A 159 8.78 17.05 -0.45
N ALA A 160 9.88 17.66 -0.88
CA ALA A 160 10.08 17.96 -2.32
C ALA A 160 10.30 16.67 -3.13
N PRO A 161 9.75 16.54 -4.34
CA PRO A 161 9.89 15.33 -5.16
C PRO A 161 11.34 14.87 -5.34
N ALA A 162 12.26 15.77 -5.60
CA ALA A 162 13.68 15.47 -5.80
C ALA A 162 14.39 14.91 -4.54
N ALA A 163 13.80 15.07 -3.35
CA ALA A 163 14.31 14.54 -2.08
C ALA A 163 13.65 13.21 -1.67
N ALA A 164 12.81 12.61 -2.53
CA ALA A 164 12.11 11.37 -2.29
C ALA A 164 12.61 10.24 -3.20
N LEU A 165 12.79 9.05 -2.61
CA LEU A 165 13.02 7.78 -3.31
C LEU A 165 11.77 6.92 -3.18
N PHE A 166 11.14 6.55 -4.30
CA PHE A 166 10.00 5.63 -4.32
C PHE A 166 10.48 4.21 -4.66
N ILE A 167 9.97 3.22 -3.93
CA ILE A 167 10.31 1.80 -4.07
C ILE A 167 9.02 1.01 -4.30
N ASP A 168 8.92 0.31 -5.43
CA ASP A 168 7.71 -0.42 -5.85
C ASP A 168 8.15 -1.61 -6.74
N ASP A 169 7.44 -2.72 -6.72
CA ASP A 169 7.70 -3.90 -7.56
C ASP A 169 7.14 -3.75 -8.98
N SER A 170 6.26 -2.76 -9.22
CA SER A 170 5.68 -2.46 -10.52
C SER A 170 6.53 -1.46 -11.30
N PRO A 171 7.10 -1.82 -12.46
CA PRO A 171 7.82 -0.87 -13.32
C PRO A 171 6.97 0.34 -13.74
N ALA A 172 5.66 0.14 -13.93
CA ALA A 172 4.73 1.22 -14.28
C ALA A 172 4.62 2.25 -13.14
N ASN A 173 4.50 1.80 -11.89
CA ASN A 173 4.45 2.68 -10.72
C ASN A 173 5.76 3.45 -10.54
N VAL A 174 6.89 2.78 -10.73
CA VAL A 174 8.22 3.41 -10.68
C VAL A 174 8.36 4.49 -11.77
N ALA A 175 7.86 4.23 -12.99
CA ALA A 175 7.85 5.22 -14.07
C ALA A 175 6.94 6.42 -13.73
N GLY A 176 5.76 6.18 -13.16
CA GLY A 176 4.84 7.23 -12.68
C GLY A 176 5.49 8.13 -11.63
N ALA A 177 6.19 7.54 -10.65
CA ALA A 177 6.93 8.28 -9.65
C ALA A 177 8.03 9.17 -10.26
N ARG A 178 8.78 8.65 -11.22
CA ARG A 178 9.80 9.45 -11.96
C ARG A 178 9.17 10.61 -12.73
N THR A 179 8.01 10.40 -13.33
CA THR A 179 7.24 11.47 -14.01
C THR A 179 6.78 12.55 -13.02
N ALA A 180 6.54 12.18 -11.75
CA ALA A 180 6.23 13.12 -10.69
C ALA A 180 7.46 13.83 -10.10
N GLY A 181 8.68 13.45 -10.52
CA GLY A 181 9.95 14.07 -10.11
C GLY A 181 10.68 13.36 -8.96
N LEU A 182 10.22 12.18 -8.53
CA LEU A 182 10.89 11.36 -7.54
C LEU A 182 12.05 10.56 -8.18
N SER A 183 13.00 10.14 -7.36
CA SER A 183 13.82 8.98 -7.69
C SER A 183 12.97 7.72 -7.57
N GLY A 184 13.12 6.78 -8.49
CA GLY A 184 12.36 5.53 -8.49
C GLY A 184 13.28 4.30 -8.53
N TYR A 185 12.96 3.30 -7.72
CA TYR A 185 13.67 2.02 -7.68
C TYR A 185 12.68 0.86 -7.81
N GLU A 186 12.91 0.00 -8.79
CA GLU A 186 12.14 -1.23 -9.00
C GLU A 186 12.62 -2.28 -8.01
N TYR A 187 11.72 -2.72 -7.13
CA TYR A 187 12.02 -3.69 -6.10
C TYR A 187 12.19 -5.09 -6.70
N ALA A 188 13.33 -5.71 -6.43
CA ALA A 188 13.67 -7.06 -6.89
C ALA A 188 14.10 -7.97 -5.72
N GLY A 189 13.57 -7.71 -4.51
CA GLY A 189 13.89 -8.45 -3.31
C GLY A 189 14.74 -7.66 -2.32
N ALA A 190 14.74 -8.12 -1.06
CA ALA A 190 15.38 -7.43 0.07
C ALA A 190 16.90 -7.27 -0.09
N GLU A 191 17.59 -8.26 -0.65
CA GLU A 191 19.05 -8.20 -0.84
C GLU A 191 19.43 -7.11 -1.84
N ALA A 192 18.76 -7.06 -2.99
CA ALA A 192 18.98 -6.04 -4.01
C ALA A 192 18.66 -4.64 -3.47
N LEU A 193 17.57 -4.52 -2.67
CA LEU A 193 17.22 -3.29 -2.00
C LEU A 193 18.27 -2.85 -0.98
N ALA A 194 18.83 -3.77 -0.17
CA ALA A 194 19.89 -3.46 0.78
C ALA A 194 21.10 -2.84 0.08
N ILE A 195 21.59 -3.48 -1.01
CA ILE A 195 22.70 -2.96 -1.81
C ILE A 195 22.38 -1.56 -2.37
N LYS A 196 21.15 -1.33 -2.84
CA LYS A 196 20.72 -0.02 -3.35
C LYS A 196 20.75 1.05 -2.27
N LEU A 197 20.23 0.75 -1.09
CA LEU A 197 20.18 1.67 0.05
C LEU A 197 21.59 1.96 0.61
N GLU A 198 22.46 0.93 0.71
CA GLU A 198 23.84 1.09 1.14
C GLU A 198 24.65 1.99 0.20
N ARG A 199 24.57 1.75 -1.12
CA ARG A 199 25.23 2.60 -2.13
C ARG A 199 24.73 4.03 -2.13
N GLY A 200 23.47 4.24 -1.70
CA GLY A 200 22.87 5.57 -1.52
C GLY A 200 23.22 6.24 -0.20
N GLY A 201 23.94 5.58 0.71
CA GLY A 201 24.22 6.09 2.06
C GLY A 201 22.95 6.26 2.90
N LEU A 202 21.92 5.41 2.66
CA LEU A 202 20.61 5.52 3.30
C LEU A 202 20.43 4.58 4.51
N LEU A 203 21.37 3.65 4.73
CA LEU A 203 21.38 2.77 5.90
C LEU A 203 22.38 3.27 6.96
N ASN A 204 22.08 2.94 8.22
CA ASN A 204 23.09 2.98 9.29
C ASN A 204 24.18 1.95 8.99
N GLY A 205 25.41 2.33 9.24
CA GLY A 205 26.56 1.43 9.18
C GLY A 205 26.50 0.35 10.26
#